data_8f16f93b507bf8bf924cb646e88a574d
#
_entry.id   8f16f93b507bf8bf924cb646e88a574d
#
_cell.length_a   1.000
_cell.length_b   1.000
_cell.length_c   1.000
_cell.angle_alpha   90.00
_cell.angle_beta   90.00
_cell.angle_gamma   90.00
#
_symmetry.space_group_name_H-M   'P 1'
#
loop_
_entity.id
_entity.type
_entity.pdbx_description
1 polymer ?
#
loop_
_entity_poly.entity_id
_entity_poly.type
_entity_poly.pdbx_seq_one_letter_code
_entity_poly.pdbx_strand_id
1 'polypeptide(L)' 'MQNGPAVRRRKLGAELRALRTSAALTSGEAARLVGWHQSKVSRIETGASGVKPADVRLLLDAYGVADSQLRE' A
#
# COMPACT_ATOMS: atom_id res chain seq x y z
N MET A 1 6.30 -10.83 -21.77
CA MET A 1 5.95 -10.63 -20.79
C MET A 1 6.64 -10.34 -19.66
N GLN A 2 6.44 -9.43 -19.02
CA GLN A 2 7.26 -8.95 -18.05
C GLN A 2 6.61 -8.98 -16.75
N ASN A 3 7.01 -9.85 -15.92
CA ASN A 3 6.56 -9.93 -14.54
C ASN A 3 7.70 -9.65 -13.59
N GLY A 4 8.53 -8.70 -13.94
CA GLY A 4 9.67 -8.35 -13.13
C GLY A 4 9.27 -7.65 -11.82
N PRO A 5 10.24 -7.44 -10.90
CA PRO A 5 9.97 -6.81 -9.62
C PRO A 5 9.33 -5.43 -9.74
N ALA A 6 9.73 -4.65 -10.75
CA ALA A 6 9.17 -3.32 -10.92
C ALA A 6 7.69 -3.38 -11.26
N VAL A 7 7.29 -4.36 -12.09
CA VAL A 7 5.90 -4.52 -12.45
C VAL A 7 5.08 -4.92 -11.23
N ARG A 8 5.62 -5.85 -10.45
CA ARG A 8 4.92 -6.28 -9.23
C ARG A 8 4.78 -5.16 -8.22
N ARG A 9 5.82 -4.34 -8.07
CA ARG A 9 5.75 -3.23 -7.13
C ARG A 9 4.69 -2.23 -7.56
N ARG A 10 4.59 -1.95 -8.85
CA ARG A 10 3.58 -1.02 -9.34
C ARG A 10 2.17 -1.57 -9.15
N LYS A 11 2.01 -2.86 -9.41
CA LYS A 11 0.71 -3.49 -9.26
C LYS A 11 0.27 -3.49 -7.80
N LEU A 12 1.16 -3.87 -6.91
CA LEU A 12 0.86 -3.85 -5.48
C LEU A 12 0.58 -2.44 -5.01
N GLY A 13 1.38 -1.47 -5.47
CA GLY A 13 1.18 -0.08 -5.10
C GLY A 13 -0.17 0.44 -5.54
N ALA A 14 -0.60 0.08 -6.76
CA ALA A 14 -1.90 0.50 -7.26
C ALA A 14 -3.03 -0.09 -6.42
N GLU A 15 -2.87 -1.35 -5.99
CA GLU A 15 -3.87 -1.99 -5.14
C GLU A 15 -3.93 -1.33 -3.77
N LEU A 16 -2.78 -1.01 -3.20
CA LEU A 16 -2.75 -0.33 -1.92
C LEU A 16 -3.38 1.04 -2.00
N ARG A 17 -3.13 1.75 -3.10
CA ARG A 17 -3.75 3.06 -3.30
C ARG A 17 -5.27 2.94 -3.38
N ALA A 18 -5.76 1.94 -4.11
CA ALA A 18 -7.20 1.74 -4.24
C ALA A 18 -7.83 1.46 -2.88
N LEU A 19 -7.16 0.65 -2.06
CA LEU A 19 -7.66 0.36 -0.73
C LEU A 19 -7.64 1.61 0.16
N ARG A 20 -6.60 2.43 0.03
CA ARG A 20 -6.50 3.66 0.79
C ARG A 20 -7.64 4.62 0.42
N THR A 21 -7.89 4.80 -0.87
CA THR A 21 -8.96 5.70 -1.30
C THR A 21 -10.32 5.16 -0.92
N SER A 22 -10.49 3.84 -0.95
CA SER A 22 -11.75 3.23 -0.48
C SER A 22 -11.96 3.47 1.01
N ALA A 23 -10.89 3.61 1.76
CA ALA A 23 -10.96 3.92 3.19
C ALA A 23 -11.12 5.43 3.42
N ALA A 24 -11.21 6.23 2.36
CA ALA A 24 -11.38 7.67 2.42
C ALA A 24 -10.19 8.36 3.11
N LEU A 25 -8.99 7.85 2.90
CA LEU A 25 -7.78 8.41 3.50
C LEU A 25 -6.90 9.04 2.44
N THR A 26 -6.33 10.20 2.75
CA THR A 26 -5.28 10.77 1.92
C THR A 26 -3.98 10.05 2.23
N SER A 27 -2.97 10.20 1.35
CA SER A 27 -1.68 9.60 1.61
C SER A 27 -1.03 10.13 2.88
N GLY A 28 -1.26 11.41 3.20
CA GLY A 28 -0.76 11.99 4.44
C GLY A 28 -1.44 11.41 5.66
N GLU A 29 -2.75 11.19 5.58
CA GLU A 29 -3.48 10.58 6.68
C GLU A 29 -3.04 9.14 6.91
N ALA A 30 -2.87 8.39 5.83
CA ALA A 30 -2.40 7.01 5.92
C ALA A 30 -1.02 6.95 6.55
N ALA A 31 -0.11 7.83 6.12
CA ALA A 31 1.23 7.88 6.68
C ALA A 31 1.18 8.15 8.18
N ARG A 32 0.33 9.08 8.60
CA ARG A 32 0.21 9.42 10.00
C ARG A 32 -0.26 8.22 10.83
N LEU A 33 -1.22 7.47 10.30
CA LEU A 33 -1.75 6.32 11.02
C LEU A 33 -0.69 5.25 11.27
N VAL A 34 0.23 5.06 10.34
CA VAL A 34 1.26 4.04 10.48
C VAL A 34 2.60 4.59 10.95
N GLY A 35 2.67 5.89 11.22
CA GLY A 35 3.89 6.49 11.73
C GLY A 35 4.97 6.70 10.67
N TRP A 36 4.56 6.89 9.41
CA TRP A 36 5.50 7.09 8.31
C TRP A 36 5.43 8.51 7.78
N HIS A 37 6.38 8.82 6.93
CA HIS A 37 6.35 10.05 6.15
C HIS A 37 5.46 9.82 4.93
N GLN A 38 4.78 10.87 4.49
CA GLN A 38 3.89 10.78 3.34
C GLN A 38 4.65 10.30 2.09
N SER A 39 5.89 10.72 1.93
CA SER A 39 6.67 10.34 0.76
C SER A 39 6.88 8.82 0.68
N LYS A 40 6.94 8.14 1.83
CA LYS A 40 7.07 6.70 1.82
C LYS A 40 5.82 6.03 1.25
N VAL A 41 4.65 6.50 1.67
CA VAL A 41 3.40 5.98 1.14
C VAL A 41 3.32 6.22 -0.37
N SER A 42 3.66 7.44 -0.80
CA SER A 42 3.64 7.79 -2.22
C SER A 42 4.54 6.89 -3.06
N ARG A 43 5.76 6.66 -2.59
CA ARG A 43 6.70 5.84 -3.35
C ARG A 43 6.26 4.39 -3.45
N ILE A 44 5.64 3.88 -2.41
CA ILE A 44 5.12 2.53 -2.44
C ILE A 44 3.99 2.44 -3.44
N GLU A 45 3.10 3.42 -3.44
CA GLU A 45 1.92 3.39 -4.31
C GLU A 45 2.27 3.55 -5.79
N THR A 46 3.35 4.26 -6.09
CA THR A 46 3.77 4.42 -7.48
C THR A 46 4.73 3.33 -7.94
N GLY A 47 5.15 2.47 -7.03
CA GLY A 47 6.10 1.41 -7.35
C GLY A 47 7.54 1.88 -7.38
N ALA A 48 7.81 3.11 -6.94
CA ALA A 48 9.16 3.64 -6.91
C ALA A 48 10.03 2.94 -5.87
N SER A 49 9.43 2.38 -4.84
CA SER A 49 10.16 1.60 -3.85
C SER A 49 9.38 0.35 -3.52
N GLY A 50 10.08 -0.67 -3.01
CA GLY A 50 9.44 -1.88 -2.56
C GLY A 50 8.81 -1.68 -1.19
N VAL A 51 8.10 -2.69 -0.74
CA VAL A 51 7.44 -2.67 0.56
C VAL A 51 7.57 -4.05 1.17
N LYS A 52 7.88 -4.08 2.45
CA LYS A 52 8.02 -5.36 3.16
C LYS A 52 6.64 -5.91 3.53
N PRO A 53 6.52 -7.24 3.65
CA PRO A 53 5.23 -7.83 4.04
C PRO A 53 4.67 -7.24 5.35
N ALA A 54 5.54 -6.97 6.31
CA ALA A 54 5.08 -6.38 7.57
C ALA A 54 4.49 -4.98 7.35
N ASP A 55 5.07 -4.21 6.42
CA ASP A 55 4.59 -2.87 6.11
C ASP A 55 3.25 -2.94 5.37
N VAL A 56 3.09 -3.93 4.49
CA VAL A 56 1.81 -4.13 3.82
C VAL A 56 0.72 -4.39 4.87
N ARG A 57 1.04 -5.23 5.84
CA ARG A 57 0.07 -5.56 6.89
C ARG A 57 -0.32 -4.31 7.69
N LEU A 58 0.67 -3.47 7.99
CA LEU A 58 0.38 -2.21 8.68
C LEU A 58 -0.60 -1.35 7.89
N LEU A 59 -0.36 -1.23 6.60
CA LEU A 59 -1.24 -0.43 5.75
C LEU A 59 -2.64 -1.01 5.68
N LEU A 60 -2.72 -2.33 5.53
CA LEU A 60 -4.02 -2.99 5.45
C LEU A 60 -4.81 -2.83 6.74
N ASP A 61 -4.13 -2.92 7.88
CA ASP A 61 -4.78 -2.68 9.16
C ASP A 61 -5.30 -1.25 9.25
N ALA A 62 -4.49 -0.30 8.79
CA ALA A 62 -4.89 1.10 8.82
C ALA A 62 -6.10 1.36 7.91
N TYR A 63 -6.19 0.60 6.81
CA TYR A 63 -7.29 0.76 5.86
C TYR A 63 -8.51 -0.10 6.23
N GLY A 64 -8.43 -0.87 7.30
CA GLY A 64 -9.55 -1.67 7.75
C GLY A 64 -9.80 -2.93 6.92
N VAL A 65 -8.75 -3.43 6.25
CA VAL A 65 -8.87 -4.62 5.41
C VAL A 65 -8.54 -5.85 6.23
N ALA A 66 -9.46 -6.80 6.26
CA ALA A 66 -9.22 -8.06 6.97
C ALA A 66 -8.38 -9.00 6.12
N ASP A 67 -7.58 -9.83 6.79
CA ASP A 67 -6.75 -10.79 6.09
C ASP A 67 -7.54 -11.69 5.16
N SER A 68 -8.73 -12.09 5.58
CA SER A 68 -9.55 -12.99 4.77
C SER A 68 -9.92 -12.36 3.43
N GLN A 69 -9.98 -11.04 3.35
CA GLN A 69 -10.32 -10.38 2.10
C GLN A 69 -9.17 -10.44 1.10
N LEU A 70 -7.96 -10.61 1.58
CA LEU A 70 -6.79 -10.67 0.72
C LEU A 70 -6.56 -12.05 0.14
N ARG A 71 -7.08 -13.06 0.79
CA ARG A 71 -6.86 -14.43 0.37
C ARG A 71 -7.79 -14.87 -0.72
N GLU A 72 -8.75 -14.07 -1.00
CA GLU A 72 -9.71 -14.37 -2.06
C GLU A 72 -9.11 -14.28 -3.47
#